data_f3e2f221cc76a6f0fcabd80b8f14bf4c
#
_entry.id   f3e2f221cc76a6f0fcabd80b8f14bf4c
#
_cell.length_a   1.000
_cell.length_b   1.000
_cell.length_c   1.000
_cell.angle_alpha   90.00
_cell.angle_beta   90.00
_cell.angle_gamma   90.00
#
_symmetry.space_group_name_H-M   'P 1'
#
loop_
_entity.id
_entity.type
_entity.pdbx_description
1 polymer ?
#
loop_
_entity_poly.entity_id
_entity_poly.type
_entity_poly.pdbx_seq_one_letter_code
_entity_poly.pdbx_strand_id
1 'polypeptide(L)'
;MRSKYEIRILICYLLNSIKEPVSKEIIVDSICEESLANYFETSSCFDDLIEKGNIIEEGSDGDIKTYTVSKNGVMIANQLDTILAYTVKEKAYDCAINLLAQKKKERENSVEIVKTDMGYNVNCKISGGNLDLLSFSIFAPDMPQAQIIKKNFYENPTTFYKVILAMLCLLYTSDAADDLLCV
;
A
#
# COMPACT_ATOMS: atom_id res chain seq x y z
N MET A 1 11.76 22.79 -10.82
CA MET A 1 11.45 22.83 -9.37
C MET A 1 10.15 23.60 -9.23
N ARG A 2 9.14 23.05 -8.57
CA ARG A 2 7.83 23.70 -8.42
C ARG A 2 7.89 24.71 -7.27
N SER A 3 7.04 25.73 -7.36
CA SER A 3 6.89 26.67 -6.24
C SER A 3 6.20 25.98 -5.05
N LYS A 4 6.50 26.42 -3.83
CA LYS A 4 5.79 25.93 -2.62
C LYS A 4 4.26 26.06 -2.73
N TYR A 5 3.81 27.04 -3.50
CA TYR A 5 2.39 27.25 -3.76
C TYR A 5 1.78 26.11 -4.60
N GLU A 6 2.44 25.73 -5.69
CA GLU A 6 2.00 24.60 -6.53
C GLU A 6 2.03 23.27 -5.77
N ILE A 7 3.04 23.06 -4.92
CA ILE A 7 3.13 21.86 -4.07
C ILE A 7 1.93 21.78 -3.11
N ARG A 8 1.55 22.88 -2.46
CA ARG A 8 0.39 22.92 -1.56
C ARG A 8 -0.92 22.60 -2.28
N ILE A 9 -1.11 23.14 -3.48
CA ILE A 9 -2.28 22.84 -4.31
C ILE A 9 -2.30 21.35 -4.68
N LEU A 10 -1.17 20.80 -5.09
CA LEU A 10 -1.05 19.40 -5.48
C LEU A 10 -1.37 18.46 -4.31
N ILE A 11 -0.89 18.75 -3.11
CA ILE A 11 -1.22 17.99 -1.89
C ILE A 11 -2.73 18.02 -1.61
N CYS A 12 -3.35 19.21 -1.63
CA CYS A 12 -4.79 19.34 -1.42
C CYS A 12 -5.60 18.61 -2.53
N TYR A 13 -5.13 18.68 -3.78
CA TYR A 13 -5.73 17.98 -4.90
C TYR A 13 -5.69 16.46 -4.72
N LEU A 14 -4.54 15.89 -4.35
CA LEU A 14 -4.38 14.45 -4.13
C LEU A 14 -5.31 13.96 -3.02
N LEU A 15 -5.31 14.60 -1.85
CA LEU A 15 -6.18 14.23 -0.74
C LEU A 15 -7.67 14.34 -1.10
N ASN A 16 -8.06 15.37 -1.88
CA ASN A 16 -9.44 15.53 -2.35
C ASN A 16 -9.84 14.47 -3.38
N SER A 17 -8.91 14.03 -4.22
CA SER A 17 -9.16 13.06 -5.29
C SER A 17 -9.23 11.62 -4.78
N ILE A 18 -8.42 11.27 -3.79
CA ILE A 18 -8.35 9.93 -3.19
C ILE A 18 -9.60 9.64 -2.33
N LYS A 19 -10.16 10.66 -1.66
CA LYS A 19 -11.42 10.60 -0.86
C LYS A 19 -11.39 9.63 0.33
N GLU A 20 -10.24 9.13 0.71
CA GLU A 20 -10.03 8.32 1.92
C GLU A 20 -8.87 8.89 2.72
N PRO A 21 -8.80 8.64 4.04
CA PRO A 21 -7.69 9.10 4.86
C PRO A 21 -6.37 8.45 4.43
N VAL A 22 -5.35 9.27 4.17
CA VAL A 22 -4.05 8.85 3.64
C VAL A 22 -2.92 9.28 4.56
N SER A 23 -1.88 8.48 4.70
CA SER A 23 -0.68 8.87 5.46
C SER A 23 0.11 9.96 4.74
N LYS A 24 0.78 10.80 5.52
CA LYS A 24 1.68 11.85 5.00
C LYS A 24 2.72 11.29 4.03
N GLU A 25 3.29 10.12 4.36
CA GLU A 25 4.32 9.46 3.56
C GLU A 25 3.84 9.19 2.13
N ILE A 26 2.66 8.59 1.96
CA ILE A 26 2.12 8.27 0.63
C ILE A 26 2.00 9.52 -0.23
N ILE A 27 1.50 10.62 0.33
CA ILE A 27 1.35 11.87 -0.41
C ILE A 27 2.71 12.48 -0.76
N VAL A 28 3.66 12.48 0.20
CA VAL A 28 5.00 13.02 -0.04
C VAL A 28 5.74 12.18 -1.07
N ASP A 29 5.72 10.86 -0.92
CA ASP A 29 6.42 9.93 -1.82
C ASP A 29 5.86 10.00 -3.24
N SER A 30 4.53 10.07 -3.41
CA SER A 30 3.91 10.18 -4.75
C SER A 30 4.34 11.42 -5.54
N ILE A 31 4.62 12.53 -4.84
CA ILE A 31 5.10 13.76 -5.46
C ILE A 31 6.61 13.67 -5.75
N CYS A 32 7.36 13.00 -4.86
CA CYS A 32 8.82 12.88 -4.96
C CYS A 32 9.25 11.85 -6.00
N GLU A 33 8.62 10.68 -6.06
CA GLU A 33 8.92 9.60 -7.03
C GLU A 33 8.75 10.08 -8.46
N GLU A 34 7.73 10.89 -8.74
CA GLU A 34 7.51 11.51 -10.04
C GLU A 34 8.43 12.74 -10.30
N SER A 35 9.41 12.97 -9.41
CA SER A 35 10.34 14.11 -9.51
C SER A 35 9.65 15.46 -9.65
N LEU A 36 8.44 15.61 -9.11
CA LEU A 36 7.64 16.84 -9.21
C LEU A 36 8.09 17.88 -8.20
N ALA A 37 8.59 17.47 -7.03
CA ALA A 37 9.20 18.29 -6.00
C ALA A 37 10.19 17.49 -5.14
N ASN A 38 10.98 18.13 -4.32
CA ASN A 38 11.86 17.45 -3.38
C ASN A 38 11.13 17.10 -2.07
N TYR A 39 11.64 16.09 -1.37
CA TYR A 39 11.04 15.56 -0.14
C TYR A 39 10.89 16.63 0.95
N PHE A 40 11.92 17.43 1.21
CA PHE A 40 11.92 18.42 2.30
C PHE A 40 10.90 19.52 2.06
N GLU A 41 10.81 20.02 0.83
CA GLU A 41 9.83 21.04 0.47
C GLU A 41 8.41 20.52 0.53
N THR A 42 8.19 19.30 0.05
CA THR A 42 6.86 18.65 0.05
C THR A 42 6.41 18.37 1.49
N SER A 43 7.29 17.78 2.31
CA SER A 43 7.01 17.52 3.72
C SER A 43 6.72 18.81 4.50
N SER A 44 7.52 19.87 4.30
CA SER A 44 7.28 21.18 4.93
C SER A 44 5.95 21.80 4.48
N CYS A 45 5.61 21.69 3.19
CA CYS A 45 4.32 22.18 2.68
C CYS A 45 3.13 21.41 3.27
N PHE A 46 3.29 20.10 3.51
CA PHE A 46 2.26 19.28 4.15
C PHE A 46 2.02 19.73 5.60
N ASP A 47 3.09 19.96 6.37
CA ASP A 47 2.99 20.44 7.76
C ASP A 47 2.37 21.85 7.84
N ASP A 48 2.76 22.75 6.93
CA ASP A 48 2.13 24.08 6.80
C ASP A 48 0.62 24.01 6.53
N LEU A 49 0.16 23.01 5.76
CA LEU A 49 -1.27 22.80 5.46
C LEU A 49 -2.04 22.28 6.66
N ILE A 50 -1.41 21.44 7.50
CA ILE A 50 -2.00 21.00 8.78
C ILE A 50 -2.12 22.19 9.71
N GLU A 51 -1.05 22.98 9.90
CA GLU A 51 -1.03 24.14 10.79
C GLU A 51 -2.10 25.19 10.41
N LYS A 52 -2.35 25.36 9.11
CA LYS A 52 -3.38 26.26 8.58
C LYS A 52 -4.79 25.67 8.58
N GLY A 53 -4.97 24.42 9.01
CA GLY A 53 -6.25 23.75 9.02
C GLY A 53 -6.82 23.42 7.63
N ASN A 54 -5.96 23.33 6.60
CA ASN A 54 -6.36 22.90 5.26
C ASN A 54 -6.36 21.37 5.12
N ILE A 55 -5.58 20.70 5.97
CA ILE A 55 -5.52 19.24 6.14
C ILE A 55 -5.80 18.95 7.61
N ILE A 56 -6.59 17.91 7.86
CA ILE A 56 -6.96 17.47 9.20
C ILE A 56 -6.54 16.01 9.42
N GLU A 57 -6.10 15.69 10.62
CA GLU A 57 -5.87 14.32 11.05
C GLU A 57 -7.25 13.66 11.28
N GLU A 58 -7.54 12.54 10.59
CA GLU A 58 -8.83 11.85 10.68
C GLU A 58 -8.74 10.50 11.36
N GLY A 59 -7.54 9.98 11.62
CA GLY A 59 -7.37 8.72 12.30
C GLY A 59 -5.94 8.23 12.27
N SER A 60 -5.77 6.98 12.64
CA SER A 60 -4.49 6.28 12.54
C SER A 60 -4.69 4.87 11.99
N ASP A 61 -3.71 4.42 11.25
CA ASP A 61 -3.60 3.06 10.74
C ASP A 61 -2.41 2.39 11.46
N GLY A 62 -2.70 1.69 12.56
CA GLY A 62 -1.69 1.32 13.55
C GLY A 62 -1.07 2.57 14.19
N ASP A 63 0.25 2.70 14.11
CA ASP A 63 1.00 3.86 14.62
C ASP A 63 1.10 5.02 13.61
N ILE A 64 0.58 4.84 12.38
CA ILE A 64 0.71 5.83 11.30
C ILE A 64 -0.54 6.71 11.28
N LYS A 65 -0.34 8.02 11.45
CA LYS A 65 -1.40 9.01 11.33
C LYS A 65 -1.89 9.13 9.89
N THR A 66 -3.20 9.23 9.73
CA THR A 66 -3.88 9.44 8.44
C THR A 66 -4.57 10.79 8.40
N TYR A 67 -4.61 11.37 7.23
CA TYR A 67 -5.04 12.74 6.99
C TYR A 67 -6.05 12.81 5.86
N THR A 68 -6.95 13.77 5.97
CA THR A 68 -7.90 14.12 4.92
C THR A 68 -7.89 15.63 4.66
N VAL A 69 -8.44 16.04 3.52
CA VAL A 69 -8.55 17.45 3.18
C VAL A 69 -9.74 18.09 3.90
N SER A 70 -9.54 19.26 4.49
CA SER A 70 -10.61 20.05 5.10
C SER A 70 -11.47 20.77 4.03
N LYS A 71 -12.59 21.37 4.44
CA LYS A 71 -13.42 22.21 3.54
C LYS A 71 -12.62 23.35 2.90
N ASN A 72 -11.69 23.97 3.64
CA ASN A 72 -10.81 25.01 3.11
C ASN A 72 -9.81 24.43 2.11
N GLY A 73 -9.24 23.26 2.39
CA GLY A 73 -8.33 22.56 1.47
C GLY A 73 -9.02 22.14 0.17
N VAL A 74 -10.30 21.71 0.23
CA VAL A 74 -11.11 21.41 -0.97
C VAL A 74 -11.31 22.68 -1.82
N MET A 75 -11.54 23.83 -1.18
CA MET A 75 -11.64 25.11 -1.92
C MET A 75 -10.32 25.45 -2.63
N ILE A 76 -9.16 25.23 -1.96
CA ILE A 76 -7.85 25.41 -2.58
C ILE A 76 -7.69 24.47 -3.77
N ALA A 77 -7.99 23.18 -3.63
CA ALA A 77 -7.88 22.19 -4.70
C ALA A 77 -8.73 22.58 -5.92
N ASN A 78 -9.98 23.01 -5.71
CA ASN A 78 -10.93 23.32 -6.79
C ASN A 78 -10.69 24.68 -7.45
N GLN A 79 -10.40 25.72 -6.66
CA GLN A 79 -10.19 27.08 -7.20
C GLN A 79 -8.88 27.22 -7.97
N LEU A 80 -7.87 26.44 -7.59
CA LEU A 80 -6.52 26.52 -8.13
C LEU A 80 -6.18 25.32 -9.05
N ASP A 81 -7.20 24.54 -9.40
CA ASP A 81 -7.07 23.37 -10.27
C ASP A 81 -6.47 23.69 -11.65
N THR A 82 -6.74 24.88 -12.17
CA THR A 82 -6.20 25.35 -13.46
C THR A 82 -4.71 25.72 -13.42
N ILE A 83 -4.12 25.91 -12.24
CA ILE A 83 -2.70 26.27 -12.08
C ILE A 83 -1.79 25.09 -12.35
N LEU A 84 -2.25 23.89 -12.03
CA LEU A 84 -1.51 22.67 -12.25
C LEU A 84 -1.82 22.06 -13.61
N ALA A 85 -0.78 21.75 -14.38
CA ALA A 85 -0.94 21.01 -15.63
C ALA A 85 -1.61 19.64 -15.35
N TYR A 86 -2.54 19.25 -16.23
CA TYR A 86 -3.27 17.97 -16.11
C TYR A 86 -2.34 16.78 -15.94
N THR A 87 -1.28 16.70 -16.75
CA THR A 87 -0.28 15.63 -16.70
C THR A 87 0.43 15.50 -15.36
N VAL A 88 0.55 16.60 -14.61
CA VAL A 88 1.17 16.59 -13.28
C VAL A 88 0.22 15.99 -12.25
N LYS A 89 -1.04 16.38 -12.31
CA LYS A 89 -2.08 15.85 -11.45
C LYS A 89 -2.28 14.36 -11.66
N GLU A 90 -2.35 13.94 -12.92
CA GLU A 90 -2.49 12.54 -13.31
C GLU A 90 -1.33 11.69 -12.80
N LYS A 91 -0.08 12.08 -13.08
CA LYS A 91 1.09 11.35 -12.61
C LYS A 91 1.15 11.21 -11.09
N ALA A 92 0.94 12.30 -10.35
CA ALA A 92 0.96 12.25 -8.89
C ALA A 92 -0.18 11.39 -8.33
N TYR A 93 -1.36 11.45 -8.95
CA TYR A 93 -2.51 10.63 -8.54
C TYR A 93 -2.28 9.15 -8.80
N ASP A 94 -1.82 8.78 -9.98
CA ASP A 94 -1.54 7.37 -10.34
C ASP A 94 -0.45 6.79 -9.45
N CYS A 95 0.61 7.56 -9.15
CA CYS A 95 1.64 7.16 -8.21
C CYS A 95 1.06 6.96 -6.80
N ALA A 96 0.24 7.88 -6.30
CA ALA A 96 -0.39 7.76 -4.99
C ALA A 96 -1.30 6.52 -4.88
N ILE A 97 -2.11 6.24 -5.89
CA ILE A 97 -2.97 5.04 -5.94
C ILE A 97 -2.14 3.76 -5.96
N ASN A 98 -1.05 3.73 -6.73
CA ASN A 98 -0.15 2.58 -6.77
C ASN A 98 0.52 2.34 -5.41
N LEU A 99 1.01 3.38 -4.74
CA LEU A 99 1.59 3.29 -3.40
C LEU A 99 0.56 2.82 -2.35
N LEU A 100 -0.67 3.32 -2.42
CA LEU A 100 -1.77 2.85 -1.56
C LEU A 100 -2.07 1.36 -1.78
N ALA A 101 -2.17 0.92 -3.04
CA ALA A 101 -2.41 -0.47 -3.38
C ALA A 101 -1.26 -1.37 -2.92
N GLN A 102 -0.01 -0.93 -3.05
CA GLN A 102 1.16 -1.65 -2.58
C GLN A 102 1.16 -1.77 -1.05
N LYS A 103 0.97 -0.68 -0.31
CA LYS A 103 0.92 -0.71 1.16
C LYS A 103 -0.24 -1.58 1.68
N LYS A 104 -1.39 -1.55 1.00
CA LYS A 104 -2.50 -2.45 1.31
C LYS A 104 -2.12 -3.91 1.11
N LYS A 105 -1.49 -4.25 -0.02
CA LYS A 105 -1.00 -5.59 -0.31
C LYS A 105 0.05 -6.05 0.71
N GLU A 106 0.96 -5.18 1.14
CA GLU A 106 1.98 -5.47 2.15
C GLU A 106 1.36 -5.74 3.54
N ARG A 107 0.27 -5.05 3.89
CA ARG A 107 -0.47 -5.30 5.13
C ARG A 107 -1.29 -6.58 5.10
N GLU A 108 -1.89 -6.88 3.96
CA GLU A 108 -2.69 -8.09 3.78
C GLU A 108 -1.82 -9.35 3.72
N ASN A 109 -0.54 -9.21 3.37
CA ASN A 109 0.38 -10.33 3.23
C ASN A 109 1.66 -10.06 4.01
N SER A 110 1.90 -10.79 5.07
CA SER A 110 3.11 -10.64 5.88
C SER A 110 3.93 -11.93 5.91
N VAL A 111 5.26 -11.77 5.88
CA VAL A 111 6.21 -12.88 6.06
C VAL A 111 7.27 -12.50 7.08
N GLU A 112 7.33 -13.27 8.15
CA GLU A 112 8.33 -13.15 9.19
C GLU A 112 9.28 -14.35 9.11
N ILE A 113 10.59 -14.09 9.13
CA ILE A 113 11.61 -15.14 9.20
C ILE A 113 12.19 -15.16 10.62
N VAL A 114 11.91 -16.23 11.34
CA VAL A 114 12.35 -16.44 12.73
C VAL A 114 13.49 -17.46 12.76
N LYS A 115 14.63 -17.07 13.31
CA LYS A 115 15.77 -17.99 13.50
C LYS A 115 15.45 -18.99 14.61
N THR A 116 15.72 -20.27 14.36
CA THR A 116 15.62 -21.37 15.32
C THR A 116 16.99 -22.03 15.50
N ASP A 117 17.10 -22.95 16.45
CA ASP A 117 18.37 -23.69 16.70
C ASP A 117 18.81 -24.53 15.50
N MET A 118 17.89 -24.97 14.65
CA MET A 118 18.14 -25.87 13.54
C MET A 118 18.01 -25.21 12.15
N GLY A 119 17.71 -23.93 12.08
CA GLY A 119 17.47 -23.21 10.83
C GLY A 119 16.55 -22.01 10.99
N TYR A 120 15.54 -21.90 10.16
CA TYR A 120 14.63 -20.76 10.14
C TYR A 120 13.18 -21.24 9.96
N ASN A 121 12.25 -20.63 10.68
CA ASN A 121 10.83 -20.74 10.43
C ASN A 121 10.37 -19.52 9.64
N VAL A 122 9.74 -19.75 8.50
CA VAL A 122 9.14 -18.72 7.67
C VAL A 122 7.63 -18.71 7.94
N ASN A 123 7.19 -17.74 8.73
CA ASN A 123 5.79 -17.54 9.08
C ASN A 123 5.13 -16.68 8.01
N CYS A 124 4.20 -17.25 7.26
CA CYS A 124 3.46 -16.57 6.20
C CYS A 124 2.02 -16.34 6.65
N LYS A 125 1.49 -15.14 6.37
CA LYS A 125 0.13 -14.77 6.73
C LYS A 125 -0.53 -14.02 5.57
N ILE A 126 -1.77 -14.39 5.25
CA ILE A 126 -2.67 -13.69 4.34
C ILE A 126 -3.87 -13.22 5.13
N SER A 127 -4.14 -11.93 5.11
CA SER A 127 -5.30 -11.31 5.76
C SER A 127 -6.22 -10.68 4.72
N GLY A 128 -7.51 -10.64 4.99
CA GLY A 128 -8.52 -9.95 4.18
C GLY A 128 -9.29 -8.98 5.07
N GLY A 129 -8.93 -7.70 5.05
CA GLY A 129 -9.46 -6.72 5.98
C GLY A 129 -9.08 -7.06 7.43
N ASN A 130 -10.06 -7.31 8.29
CA ASN A 130 -9.84 -7.64 9.70
C ASN A 130 -9.78 -9.16 9.98
N LEU A 131 -9.76 -10.00 8.94
CA LEU A 131 -9.76 -11.46 9.09
C LEU A 131 -8.44 -12.07 8.61
N ASP A 132 -7.92 -12.99 9.38
CA ASP A 132 -6.80 -13.83 8.97
C ASP A 132 -7.35 -14.98 8.11
N LEU A 133 -7.07 -14.92 6.81
CA LEU A 133 -7.55 -15.92 5.84
C LEU A 133 -6.69 -17.19 5.85
N LEU A 134 -5.38 -17.03 6.01
CA LEU A 134 -4.43 -18.12 6.03
C LEU A 134 -3.20 -17.73 6.86
N SER A 135 -2.78 -18.61 7.75
CA SER A 135 -1.51 -18.49 8.47
C SER A 135 -0.85 -19.86 8.53
N PHE A 136 0.43 -19.91 8.14
CA PHE A 136 1.21 -21.14 8.18
C PHE A 136 2.70 -20.84 8.40
N SER A 137 3.43 -21.87 8.84
CA SER A 137 4.88 -21.80 9.04
C SER A 137 5.57 -22.90 8.26
N ILE A 138 6.66 -22.56 7.55
CA ILE A 138 7.48 -23.51 6.80
C ILE A 138 8.91 -23.44 7.36
N PHE A 139 9.50 -24.60 7.64
CA PHE A 139 10.89 -24.70 8.02
C PHE A 139 11.80 -24.52 6.79
N ALA A 140 12.86 -23.74 6.95
CA ALA A 140 13.95 -23.58 6.00
C ALA A 140 15.29 -23.88 6.69
N PRO A 141 16.15 -24.75 6.14
CA PRO A 141 17.42 -25.11 6.76
C PRO A 141 18.43 -23.96 6.78
N ASP A 142 18.31 -23.01 5.82
CA ASP A 142 19.21 -21.88 5.70
C ASP A 142 18.47 -20.58 5.32
N MET A 143 19.17 -19.45 5.47
CA MET A 143 18.63 -18.13 5.14
C MET A 143 18.35 -17.94 3.64
N PRO A 144 19.16 -18.39 2.69
CA PRO A 144 18.84 -18.33 1.27
C PRO A 144 17.50 -18.98 0.93
N GLN A 145 17.21 -20.17 1.45
CA GLN A 145 15.94 -20.84 1.23
C GLN A 145 14.77 -20.08 1.87
N ALA A 146 14.97 -19.55 3.08
CA ALA A 146 13.97 -18.72 3.74
C ALA A 146 13.61 -17.47 2.91
N GLN A 147 14.61 -16.82 2.31
CA GLN A 147 14.39 -15.66 1.43
C GLN A 147 13.68 -16.03 0.12
N ILE A 148 13.97 -17.21 -0.46
CA ILE A 148 13.25 -17.70 -1.65
C ILE A 148 11.78 -17.93 -1.32
N ILE A 149 11.46 -18.57 -0.17
CA ILE A 149 10.07 -18.77 0.28
C ILE A 149 9.38 -17.42 0.44
N LYS A 150 10.01 -16.47 1.12
CA LYS A 150 9.48 -15.12 1.31
C LYS A 150 9.18 -14.44 -0.03
N LYS A 151 10.13 -14.44 -0.96
CA LYS A 151 9.97 -13.83 -2.28
C LYS A 151 8.80 -14.44 -3.05
N ASN A 152 8.76 -15.76 -3.18
CA ASN A 152 7.73 -16.47 -3.93
C ASN A 152 6.32 -16.26 -3.34
N PHE A 153 6.24 -16.18 -2.01
CA PHE A 153 4.97 -15.88 -1.34
C PHE A 153 4.46 -14.47 -1.68
N TYR A 154 5.32 -13.45 -1.65
CA TYR A 154 4.92 -12.07 -1.99
C TYR A 154 4.57 -11.91 -3.47
N GLU A 155 5.17 -12.68 -4.37
CA GLU A 155 4.85 -12.62 -5.80
C GLU A 155 3.42 -13.10 -6.09
N ASN A 156 2.95 -14.15 -5.40
CA ASN A 156 1.69 -14.81 -5.73
C ASN A 156 0.82 -15.21 -4.51
N PRO A 157 0.52 -14.33 -3.55
CA PRO A 157 -0.19 -14.72 -2.33
C PRO A 157 -1.61 -15.22 -2.60
N THR A 158 -2.31 -14.60 -3.55
CA THR A 158 -3.69 -15.00 -3.91
C THR A 158 -3.73 -16.39 -4.56
N THR A 159 -2.77 -16.71 -5.42
CA THR A 159 -2.68 -18.04 -6.05
C THR A 159 -2.37 -19.08 -4.99
N PHE A 160 -1.47 -18.77 -4.07
CA PHE A 160 -1.13 -19.66 -2.96
C PHE A 160 -2.35 -20.00 -2.10
N TYR A 161 -3.13 -18.98 -1.71
CA TYR A 161 -4.37 -19.19 -0.97
C TYR A 161 -5.37 -20.06 -1.73
N LYS A 162 -5.60 -19.78 -3.02
CA LYS A 162 -6.52 -20.56 -3.86
C LYS A 162 -6.12 -22.02 -3.99
N VAL A 163 -4.82 -22.31 -4.19
CA VAL A 163 -4.30 -23.66 -4.31
C VAL A 163 -4.48 -24.43 -3.01
N ILE A 164 -4.12 -23.85 -1.87
CA ILE A 164 -4.31 -24.49 -0.56
C ILE A 164 -5.80 -24.76 -0.32
N LEU A 165 -6.66 -23.78 -0.58
CA LEU A 165 -8.11 -23.93 -0.40
C LEU A 165 -8.66 -25.03 -1.31
N ALA A 166 -8.25 -25.07 -2.57
CA ALA A 166 -8.64 -26.13 -3.50
C ALA A 166 -8.19 -27.52 -3.01
N MET A 167 -6.94 -27.67 -2.57
CA MET A 167 -6.42 -28.92 -2.03
C MET A 167 -7.21 -29.39 -0.80
N LEU A 168 -7.58 -28.48 0.09
CA LEU A 168 -8.32 -28.80 1.31
C LEU A 168 -9.80 -29.10 1.06
N CYS A 169 -10.42 -28.45 0.07
CA CYS A 169 -11.82 -28.62 -0.27
C CYS A 169 -12.07 -29.76 -1.26
N LEU A 170 -11.12 -30.06 -2.16
CA LEU A 170 -11.27 -31.10 -3.19
C LEU A 170 -10.92 -32.50 -2.72
N LEU A 171 -10.40 -32.70 -1.51
CA LEU A 171 -10.19 -34.03 -0.92
C LEU A 171 -11.50 -34.83 -0.68
N TYR A 172 -12.67 -34.24 -0.98
CA TYR A 172 -13.96 -34.90 -0.89
C TYR A 172 -14.52 -35.44 -2.23
N THR A 173 -13.83 -35.25 -3.35
CA THR A 173 -14.25 -35.82 -4.64
C THR A 173 -13.11 -36.66 -5.19
N SER A 174 -13.03 -37.90 -4.70
CA SER A 174 -12.06 -38.91 -5.21
C SER A 174 -12.37 -39.38 -6.65
N ASP A 175 -13.39 -38.82 -7.32
CA ASP A 175 -13.80 -39.20 -8.69
C ASP A 175 -13.60 -38.10 -9.74
N ALA A 176 -13.07 -36.92 -9.37
CA ALA A 176 -12.86 -35.80 -10.32
C ALA A 176 -11.38 -35.50 -10.59
N ALA A 177 -10.46 -36.36 -10.18
CA ALA A 177 -9.01 -36.09 -10.28
C ALA A 177 -8.43 -36.25 -11.70
N ASP A 178 -9.19 -36.79 -12.66
CA ASP A 178 -8.71 -37.03 -14.03
C ASP A 178 -8.92 -35.84 -15.00
N ASP A 179 -9.77 -34.85 -14.67
CA ASP A 179 -10.14 -33.77 -15.62
C ASP A 179 -9.39 -32.45 -15.42
N LEU A 180 -8.56 -32.31 -14.40
CA LEU A 180 -7.86 -31.04 -14.11
C LEU A 180 -6.37 -31.03 -14.45
N LEU A 181 -5.84 -32.09 -15.06
CA LEU A 181 -4.43 -32.16 -15.51
C LEU A 181 -4.24 -31.94 -17.01
N CYS A 182 -5.29 -31.55 -17.73
CA CYS A 182 -5.20 -31.21 -19.17
C CYS A 182 -5.73 -29.79 -19.41
N VAL A 183 -4.97 -28.75 -19.07
CA VAL A 183 -4.87 -27.49 -19.85
C VAL A 183 -3.55 -26.82 -19.50
#